data_062cbef7a396a6d3045f78f0c07ba803
#
_entry.id   062cbef7a396a6d3045f78f0c07ba803
#
_cell.length_a   1.000
_cell.length_b   1.000
_cell.length_c   1.000
_cell.angle_alpha   90.00
_cell.angle_beta   90.00
_cell.angle_gamma   90.00
#
_symmetry.space_group_name_H-M   'P 1'
#
loop_
_entity.id
_entity.type
_entity.pdbx_description
1 polymer ?
#
loop_
_entity_poly.entity_id
_entity_poly.type
_entity_poly.pdbx_seq_one_letter_code
_entity_poly.pdbx_strand_id
1 'polypeptide(L)'
;MKLEMDITFKEDGPVTIQHDYHASVLSVIKNAIKNYSPDDFERLFSGSVQKNYCWSTSFIGSGFSDAGNQLKIKFRFLQDKDAFLFYSALHAYDFSLNPQLFSHEFDLTRLSLSDEKKVTNKIRIRTVSNIVLAVENPETGKKKYLEKFNSLVFKDSLENKIKSAGKKYRYLLRYTDDLAIVPINEGTHWNSLYGFKIPTISGEFIVVGNKDLVNFMLDAGIGQETGSGFGLAKVVQQFD
;
A
#
# COMPACT_ATOMS: atom_id res chain seq x y z
N MET A 1 -6.71 7.99 7.51
CA MET A 1 -5.69 9.07 7.40
C MET A 1 -4.68 8.76 6.31
N LYS A 2 -3.97 9.78 5.83
CA LYS A 2 -2.97 9.71 4.77
C LYS A 2 -1.66 10.33 5.26
N LEU A 3 -0.54 9.66 4.99
CA LEU A 3 0.81 10.15 5.25
C LEU A 3 1.54 10.29 3.92
N GLU A 4 2.15 11.44 3.68
CA GLU A 4 3.03 11.67 2.54
C GLU A 4 4.45 11.97 3.04
N MET A 5 5.42 11.33 2.40
CA MET A 5 6.84 11.44 2.69
C MET A 5 7.57 11.71 1.38
N ASP A 6 8.31 12.82 1.34
CA ASP A 6 9.16 13.17 0.21
C ASP A 6 10.63 13.04 0.64
N ILE A 7 11.39 12.32 -0.18
CA ILE A 7 12.82 12.05 0.00
C ILE A 7 13.56 12.69 -1.16
N THR A 8 14.70 13.32 -0.87
CA THR A 8 15.64 13.84 -1.89
C THR A 8 16.98 13.13 -1.71
N PHE A 9 17.49 12.52 -2.78
CA PHE A 9 18.80 11.92 -2.81
C PHE A 9 19.88 12.99 -2.92
N LYS A 10 21.05 12.76 -2.29
CA LYS A 10 22.13 13.76 -2.18
C LYS A 10 23.04 13.80 -3.41
N GLU A 11 22.92 12.82 -4.29
CA GLU A 11 23.70 12.76 -5.53
C GLU A 11 23.28 13.88 -6.51
N ASP A 12 24.27 14.44 -7.19
CA ASP A 12 24.04 15.38 -8.29
C ASP A 12 23.64 14.62 -9.56
N GLY A 13 22.37 14.22 -9.64
CA GLY A 13 21.85 13.53 -10.83
C GLY A 13 20.84 12.46 -10.52
N PRO A 14 20.37 11.74 -11.56
CA PRO A 14 19.40 10.68 -11.39
C PRO A 14 20.04 9.46 -10.69
N VAL A 15 19.31 8.89 -9.75
CA VAL A 15 19.74 7.66 -9.06
C VAL A 15 19.19 6.41 -9.75
N THR A 16 19.93 5.31 -9.64
CA THR A 16 19.49 4.00 -10.10
C THR A 16 18.83 3.25 -8.95
N ILE A 17 17.66 2.68 -9.20
CA ILE A 17 16.87 1.98 -8.19
C ILE A 17 16.75 0.50 -8.56
N GLN A 18 16.88 -0.36 -7.58
CA GLN A 18 16.70 -1.80 -7.78
C GLN A 18 15.22 -2.14 -8.00
N HIS A 19 14.95 -3.18 -8.81
CA HIS A 19 13.58 -3.63 -9.05
C HIS A 19 12.81 -4.06 -7.79
N ASP A 20 13.51 -4.48 -6.73
CA ASP A 20 12.90 -4.85 -5.43
C ASP A 20 12.96 -3.68 -4.42
N TYR A 21 12.67 -2.48 -4.89
CA TYR A 21 12.72 -1.26 -4.09
C TYR A 21 11.74 -1.25 -2.90
N HIS A 22 10.68 -2.03 -2.96
CA HIS A 22 9.70 -2.13 -1.88
C HIS A 22 10.33 -2.61 -0.57
N ALA A 23 11.23 -3.60 -0.65
CA ALA A 23 11.93 -4.13 0.51
C ALA A 23 12.82 -3.07 1.18
N SER A 24 13.53 -2.28 0.37
CA SER A 24 14.40 -1.20 0.87
C SER A 24 13.59 -0.09 1.56
N VAL A 25 12.49 0.36 0.95
CA VAL A 25 11.60 1.35 1.56
C VAL A 25 11.02 0.83 2.88
N LEU A 26 10.54 -0.42 2.90
CA LEU A 26 10.03 -1.03 4.12
C LEU A 26 11.09 -1.17 5.20
N SER A 27 12.34 -1.42 4.85
CA SER A 27 13.45 -1.50 5.81
C SER A 27 13.63 -0.19 6.57
N VAL A 28 13.64 0.94 5.86
CA VAL A 28 13.73 2.28 6.49
C VAL A 28 12.57 2.51 7.45
N ILE A 29 11.34 2.23 7.01
CA ILE A 29 10.13 2.42 7.85
C ILE A 29 10.17 1.51 9.08
N LYS A 30 10.52 0.24 8.91
CA LYS A 30 10.63 -0.72 9.99
C LYS A 30 11.67 -0.31 11.02
N ASN A 31 12.83 0.18 10.57
CA ASN A 31 13.88 0.66 11.46
C ASN A 31 13.41 1.88 12.26
N ALA A 32 12.75 2.84 11.61
CA ALA A 32 12.20 4.01 12.29
C ALA A 32 11.19 3.61 13.38
N ILE A 33 10.24 2.71 13.05
CA ILE A 33 9.23 2.26 14.01
C ILE A 33 9.85 1.42 15.13
N LYS A 34 10.81 0.54 14.83
CA LYS A 34 11.51 -0.28 15.83
C LYS A 34 12.27 0.57 16.84
N ASN A 35 12.94 1.63 16.38
CA ASN A 35 13.66 2.54 17.25
C ASN A 35 12.72 3.41 18.11
N TYR A 36 11.56 3.79 17.56
CA TYR A 36 10.59 4.64 18.24
C TYR A 36 9.73 3.86 19.27
N SER A 37 9.22 2.69 18.87
CA SER A 37 8.35 1.84 19.68
C SER A 37 8.55 0.36 19.31
N PRO A 38 9.43 -0.38 20.03
CA PRO A 38 9.64 -1.81 19.81
C PRO A 38 8.36 -2.64 19.90
N ASP A 39 7.45 -2.31 20.84
CA ASP A 39 6.18 -3.02 21.02
C ASP A 39 5.25 -2.85 19.81
N ASP A 40 5.17 -1.64 19.27
CA ASP A 40 4.41 -1.40 18.04
C ASP A 40 5.05 -2.03 16.82
N PHE A 41 6.38 -2.10 16.78
CA PHE A 41 7.07 -2.85 15.74
C PHE A 41 6.67 -4.33 15.77
N GLU A 42 6.70 -4.97 16.94
CA GLU A 42 6.25 -6.35 17.08
C GLU A 42 4.78 -6.52 16.68
N ARG A 43 3.91 -5.65 17.15
CA ARG A 43 2.48 -5.64 16.80
C ARG A 43 2.24 -5.55 15.28
N LEU A 44 3.02 -4.72 14.58
CA LEU A 44 2.82 -4.44 13.17
C LEU A 44 3.53 -5.42 12.24
N PHE A 45 4.71 -5.92 12.63
CA PHE A 45 5.60 -6.62 11.70
C PHE A 45 5.98 -8.04 12.12
N SER A 46 5.67 -8.48 13.34
CA SER A 46 5.88 -9.88 13.73
C SER A 46 4.84 -10.79 13.08
N GLY A 47 5.29 -11.93 12.58
CA GLY A 47 4.43 -12.95 11.96
C GLY A 47 3.72 -12.49 10.67
N SER A 48 2.74 -13.28 10.25
CA SER A 48 1.93 -13.07 9.04
C SER A 48 0.69 -12.21 9.30
N VAL A 49 0.82 -11.14 10.09
CA VAL A 49 -0.33 -10.26 10.40
C VAL A 49 -0.74 -9.46 9.16
N GLN A 50 -2.03 -9.54 8.82
CA GLN A 50 -2.62 -8.72 7.75
C GLN A 50 -2.45 -7.23 8.07
N LYS A 51 -1.88 -6.48 7.16
CA LYS A 51 -1.67 -5.04 7.34
C LYS A 51 -2.95 -4.25 7.04
N ASN A 52 -3.23 -3.25 7.87
CA ASN A 52 -4.38 -2.36 7.76
C ASN A 52 -3.99 -1.00 7.16
N TYR A 53 -3.05 -1.03 6.25
CA TYR A 53 -2.59 0.11 5.47
C TYR A 53 -2.13 -0.33 4.09
N CYS A 54 -2.04 0.61 3.19
CA CYS A 54 -1.44 0.45 1.87
C CYS A 54 -0.56 1.65 1.54
N TRP A 55 0.35 1.46 0.60
CA TRP A 55 1.26 2.53 0.20
C TRP A 55 1.73 2.39 -1.25
N SER A 56 2.31 3.46 -1.74
CA SER A 56 2.93 3.52 -3.06
C SER A 56 4.17 4.40 -3.03
N THR A 57 5.05 4.16 -3.98
CA THR A 57 6.15 5.05 -4.32
C THR A 57 5.92 5.67 -5.68
N SER A 58 6.43 6.87 -5.88
CA SER A 58 6.54 7.51 -7.20
C SER A 58 7.88 8.20 -7.33
N PHE A 59 8.53 7.97 -8.44
CA PHE A 59 9.81 8.58 -8.82
C PHE A 59 9.54 9.71 -9.81
N ILE A 60 10.41 10.72 -9.84
CA ILE A 60 10.27 11.84 -10.79
C ILE A 60 10.87 11.48 -12.14
N GLY A 61 11.81 10.54 -12.18
CA GLY A 61 12.52 10.12 -13.39
C GLY A 61 11.73 9.21 -14.31
N SER A 62 12.38 8.78 -15.37
CA SER A 62 11.77 8.01 -16.48
C SER A 62 11.71 6.51 -16.25
N GLY A 63 12.36 5.98 -15.19
CA GLY A 63 12.41 4.54 -14.89
C GLY A 63 13.41 4.16 -13.80
N PHE A 64 13.70 2.86 -13.68
CA PHE A 64 14.57 2.36 -12.63
C PHE A 64 16.06 2.75 -12.79
N SER A 65 16.53 2.90 -14.03
CA SER A 65 17.88 3.37 -14.34
C SER A 65 18.05 4.89 -14.27
N ASP A 66 16.95 5.60 -14.25
CA ASP A 66 16.84 7.05 -14.14
C ASP A 66 15.59 7.37 -13.34
N ALA A 67 15.69 7.22 -12.03
CA ALA A 67 14.56 7.50 -11.12
C ALA A 67 14.46 8.98 -10.74
N GLY A 68 15.37 9.82 -11.24
CA GLY A 68 15.53 11.19 -10.77
C GLY A 68 16.15 11.24 -9.39
N ASN A 69 16.15 12.40 -8.76
CA ASN A 69 16.70 12.60 -7.42
C ASN A 69 15.65 12.73 -6.31
N GLN A 70 14.37 12.48 -6.62
CA GLN A 70 13.29 12.58 -5.64
C GLN A 70 12.40 11.34 -5.67
N LEU A 71 12.03 10.90 -4.48
CA LEU A 71 11.10 9.81 -4.23
C LEU A 71 9.96 10.30 -3.35
N LYS A 72 8.74 10.08 -3.79
CA LYS A 72 7.55 10.35 -3.00
C LYS A 72 6.91 9.04 -2.56
N ILE A 73 6.65 8.90 -1.27
CA ILE A 73 5.97 7.75 -0.68
C ILE A 73 4.64 8.22 -0.10
N LYS A 74 3.57 7.51 -0.43
CA LYS A 74 2.23 7.80 0.05
C LYS A 74 1.66 6.59 0.77
N PHE A 75 1.16 6.82 1.97
CA PHE A 75 0.46 5.82 2.76
C PHE A 75 -1.00 6.20 2.94
N ARG A 76 -1.84 5.19 3.06
CA ARG A 76 -3.20 5.30 3.55
C ARG A 76 -3.42 4.28 4.66
N PHE A 77 -4.03 4.71 5.74
CA PHE A 77 -4.23 3.92 6.95
C PHE A 77 -5.70 3.77 7.26
N LEU A 78 -6.10 2.54 7.62
CA LEU A 78 -7.43 2.24 8.13
C LEU A 78 -7.62 2.79 9.56
N GLN A 79 -6.55 2.84 10.35
CA GLN A 79 -6.57 3.29 11.74
C GLN A 79 -5.66 4.49 11.94
N ASP A 80 -6.20 5.56 12.51
CA ASP A 80 -5.47 6.81 12.72
C ASP A 80 -4.28 6.64 13.66
N LYS A 81 -4.39 5.74 14.66
CA LYS A 81 -3.27 5.43 15.56
C LYS A 81 -2.02 4.93 14.81
N ASP A 82 -2.21 4.13 13.75
CA ASP A 82 -1.09 3.62 12.96
C ASP A 82 -0.50 4.75 12.09
N ALA A 83 -1.32 5.67 11.59
CA ALA A 83 -0.85 6.85 10.87
C ALA A 83 -0.02 7.78 11.77
N PHE A 84 -0.48 8.03 13.00
CA PHE A 84 0.26 8.83 13.98
C PHE A 84 1.56 8.15 14.40
N LEU A 85 1.54 6.83 14.60
CA LEU A 85 2.75 6.07 14.91
C LEU A 85 3.81 6.20 13.81
N PHE A 86 3.43 5.99 12.55
CA PHE A 86 4.35 6.13 11.40
C PHE A 86 4.89 7.55 11.31
N TYR A 87 4.02 8.56 11.44
CA TYR A 87 4.43 9.96 11.42
C TYR A 87 5.45 10.26 12.53
N SER A 88 5.14 9.89 13.78
CA SER A 88 6.00 10.18 14.93
C SER A 88 7.33 9.44 14.84
N ALA A 89 7.31 8.17 14.41
CA ALA A 89 8.51 7.37 14.26
C ALA A 89 9.43 7.94 13.16
N LEU A 90 8.88 8.30 12.00
CA LEU A 90 9.65 8.89 10.91
C LEU A 90 10.14 10.30 11.22
N HIS A 91 9.36 11.09 11.97
CA HIS A 91 9.77 12.43 12.38
C HIS A 91 10.91 12.40 13.41
N ALA A 92 10.90 11.42 14.32
CA ALA A 92 11.90 11.25 15.37
C ALA A 92 13.15 10.49 14.90
N TYR A 93 13.10 9.84 13.73
CA TYR A 93 14.18 8.99 13.25
C TYR A 93 15.35 9.82 12.74
N ASP A 94 16.53 9.56 13.28
CA ASP A 94 17.77 10.16 12.79
C ASP A 94 18.26 9.40 11.55
N PHE A 95 17.95 9.94 10.38
CA PHE A 95 18.36 9.36 9.10
C PHE A 95 19.86 9.39 8.88
N SER A 96 20.63 10.18 9.64
CA SER A 96 22.09 10.20 9.56
C SER A 96 22.73 8.91 10.07
N LEU A 97 22.04 8.17 10.94
CA LEU A 97 22.50 6.89 11.48
C LEU A 97 22.37 5.73 10.48
N ASN A 98 21.49 5.86 9.49
CA ASN A 98 21.32 4.88 8.42
C ASN A 98 20.88 5.59 7.12
N PRO A 99 21.82 6.38 6.51
CA PRO A 99 21.46 7.35 5.50
C PRO A 99 21.22 6.75 4.11
N GLN A 100 21.23 5.41 3.97
CA GLN A 100 21.18 4.80 2.65
C GLN A 100 19.81 4.18 2.35
N LEU A 101 19.22 4.66 1.26
CA LEU A 101 18.10 4.04 0.59
C LEU A 101 18.54 3.70 -0.84
N PHE A 102 18.44 2.44 -1.24
CA PHE A 102 18.93 1.92 -2.53
C PHE A 102 20.45 2.09 -2.73
N SER A 103 21.24 2.10 -1.65
CA SER A 103 22.67 2.42 -1.62
C SER A 103 23.00 3.89 -1.88
N HIS A 104 22.02 4.78 -1.83
CA HIS A 104 22.17 6.23 -1.98
C HIS A 104 21.88 6.94 -0.68
N GLU A 105 22.63 7.99 -0.38
CA GLU A 105 22.33 8.89 0.73
C GLU A 105 21.11 9.77 0.39
N PHE A 106 20.30 10.07 1.41
CA PHE A 106 19.10 10.86 1.23
C PHE A 106 18.77 11.74 2.44
N ASP A 107 17.94 12.73 2.19
CA ASP A 107 17.29 13.56 3.20
C ASP A 107 15.78 13.41 3.13
N LEU A 108 15.13 13.37 4.29
CA LEU A 108 13.70 13.51 4.39
C LEU A 108 13.32 14.98 4.26
N THR A 109 12.82 15.39 3.10
CA THR A 109 12.56 16.80 2.81
C THR A 109 11.14 17.23 3.20
N ARG A 110 10.21 16.29 3.29
CA ARG A 110 8.84 16.57 3.72
C ARG A 110 8.22 15.34 4.39
N LEU A 111 7.50 15.59 5.48
CA LEU A 111 6.63 14.61 6.12
C LEU A 111 5.31 15.32 6.47
N SER A 112 4.18 14.80 5.98
CA SER A 112 2.88 15.41 6.24
C SER A 112 1.81 14.37 6.49
N LEU A 113 0.94 14.67 7.45
CA LEU A 113 -0.21 13.86 7.82
C LEU A 113 -1.48 14.67 7.50
N SER A 114 -2.48 14.01 6.89
CA SER A 114 -3.74 14.64 6.52
C SER A 114 -4.90 13.66 6.60
N ASP A 115 -6.11 14.22 6.73
CA ASP A 115 -7.32 13.43 6.66
C ASP A 115 -7.68 13.09 5.21
N GLU A 116 -8.25 11.89 5.02
CA GLU A 116 -8.86 11.50 3.75
C GLU A 116 -10.36 11.82 3.76
N LYS A 117 -10.82 12.43 2.69
CA LYS A 117 -12.25 12.66 2.50
C LYS A 117 -12.97 11.34 2.28
N LYS A 118 -14.03 11.11 3.02
CA LYS A 118 -14.90 9.96 2.82
C LYS A 118 -15.62 10.06 1.47
N VAL A 119 -15.71 8.91 0.80
CA VAL A 119 -16.31 8.82 -0.53
C VAL A 119 -17.77 8.34 -0.46
N THR A 120 -18.48 8.48 -1.58
CA THR A 120 -19.85 7.99 -1.76
C THR A 120 -19.89 6.48 -2.00
N ASN A 121 -21.06 5.93 -2.25
CA ASN A 121 -21.32 4.52 -2.52
C ASN A 121 -20.95 4.09 -3.96
N LYS A 122 -20.73 5.05 -4.87
CA LYS A 122 -20.34 4.79 -6.26
C LYS A 122 -19.19 5.71 -6.65
N ILE A 123 -18.07 5.12 -7.00
CA ILE A 123 -16.85 5.84 -7.34
C ILE A 123 -16.12 5.20 -8.52
N ARG A 124 -15.32 6.01 -9.21
CA ARG A 124 -14.28 5.56 -10.13
C ARG A 124 -12.93 5.72 -9.46
N ILE A 125 -12.16 4.70 -9.46
CA ILE A 125 -10.80 4.68 -8.89
C ILE A 125 -9.77 4.36 -9.96
N ARG A 126 -8.54 4.82 -9.72
CA ARG A 126 -7.34 4.43 -10.48
C ARG A 126 -6.28 3.92 -9.50
N THR A 127 -5.62 2.83 -9.85
CA THR A 127 -4.49 2.32 -9.08
C THR A 127 -3.35 3.36 -9.04
N VAL A 128 -2.76 3.55 -7.89
CA VAL A 128 -1.54 4.34 -7.67
C VAL A 128 -0.37 3.37 -7.50
N SER A 129 -0.57 2.30 -6.71
CA SER A 129 0.25 1.11 -6.79
C SER A 129 -0.60 -0.08 -7.26
N ASN A 130 0.06 -1.03 -7.92
CA ASN A 130 -0.61 -2.17 -8.53
C ASN A 130 -1.34 -3.04 -7.49
N ILE A 131 -2.39 -3.73 -7.91
CA ILE A 131 -3.14 -4.66 -7.10
C ILE A 131 -2.49 -6.05 -7.20
N VAL A 132 -2.36 -6.73 -6.08
CA VAL A 132 -1.97 -8.14 -6.00
C VAL A 132 -3.20 -8.95 -5.63
N LEU A 133 -3.51 -9.96 -6.42
CA LEU A 133 -4.49 -11.00 -6.10
C LEU A 133 -3.84 -12.37 -6.21
N ALA A 134 -4.09 -13.24 -5.25
CA ALA A 134 -3.57 -14.60 -5.27
C ALA A 134 -4.59 -15.58 -4.67
N VAL A 135 -4.59 -16.78 -5.20
CA VAL A 135 -5.31 -17.94 -4.65
C VAL A 135 -4.29 -18.82 -3.94
N GLU A 136 -4.56 -19.16 -2.70
CA GLU A 136 -3.75 -20.11 -1.95
C GLU A 136 -4.23 -21.54 -2.19
N ASN A 137 -3.30 -22.43 -2.51
CA ASN A 137 -3.60 -23.84 -2.58
C ASN A 137 -3.74 -24.38 -1.15
N PRO A 138 -4.91 -24.92 -0.76
CA PRO A 138 -5.18 -25.34 0.61
C PRO A 138 -4.30 -26.50 1.08
N GLU A 139 -3.81 -27.35 0.16
CA GLU A 139 -3.00 -28.51 0.49
C GLU A 139 -1.51 -28.15 0.69
N THR A 140 -1.01 -27.20 -0.09
CA THR A 140 0.41 -26.87 -0.11
C THR A 140 0.76 -25.51 0.49
N GLY A 141 -0.24 -24.66 0.78
CA GLY A 141 -0.06 -23.26 1.21
C GLY A 141 0.59 -22.36 0.14
N LYS A 142 0.84 -22.87 -1.06
CA LYS A 142 1.46 -22.09 -2.14
C LYS A 142 0.46 -21.13 -2.75
N LYS A 143 0.89 -19.86 -2.92
CA LYS A 143 0.11 -18.83 -3.59
C LYS A 143 0.30 -18.89 -5.10
N LYS A 144 -0.81 -18.83 -5.84
CA LYS A 144 -0.85 -18.60 -7.30
C LYS A 144 -1.34 -17.17 -7.52
N TYR A 145 -0.48 -16.30 -7.99
CA TYR A 145 -0.80 -14.91 -8.30
C TYR A 145 -1.56 -14.79 -9.62
N LEU A 146 -2.51 -13.85 -9.68
CA LEU A 146 -3.40 -13.66 -10.83
C LEU A 146 -2.90 -12.51 -11.71
N GLU A 147 -2.99 -12.71 -13.03
CA GLU A 147 -2.62 -11.71 -14.04
C GLU A 147 -3.76 -10.74 -14.36
N LYS A 148 -5.00 -11.12 -14.06
CA LYS A 148 -6.22 -10.33 -14.32
C LYS A 148 -7.04 -10.19 -13.05
N PHE A 149 -7.80 -9.09 -12.99
CA PHE A 149 -8.71 -8.87 -11.89
C PHE A 149 -9.77 -9.97 -11.82
N ASN A 150 -9.94 -10.53 -10.63
CA ASN A 150 -10.96 -11.54 -10.34
C ASN A 150 -11.77 -11.07 -9.14
N SER A 151 -13.05 -10.80 -9.36
CA SER A 151 -13.95 -10.25 -8.35
C SER A 151 -14.18 -11.19 -7.16
N LEU A 152 -14.20 -12.49 -7.37
CA LEU A 152 -14.37 -13.46 -6.29
C LEU A 152 -13.14 -13.51 -5.38
N VAL A 153 -11.94 -13.64 -5.98
CA VAL A 153 -10.68 -13.65 -5.22
C VAL A 153 -10.45 -12.31 -4.51
N PHE A 154 -10.84 -11.20 -5.15
CA PHE A 154 -10.81 -9.89 -4.50
C PHE A 154 -11.74 -9.84 -3.28
N LYS A 155 -12.98 -10.34 -3.40
CA LYS A 155 -13.97 -10.37 -2.34
C LYS A 155 -13.47 -11.19 -1.14
N ASP A 156 -12.94 -12.40 -1.39
CA ASP A 156 -12.34 -13.26 -0.35
C ASP A 156 -11.20 -12.52 0.37
N SER A 157 -10.35 -11.83 -0.38
CA SER A 157 -9.27 -11.01 0.18
C SER A 157 -9.80 -9.87 1.06
N LEU A 158 -10.86 -9.18 0.62
CA LEU A 158 -11.50 -8.10 1.37
C LEU A 158 -12.15 -8.60 2.66
N GLU A 159 -12.86 -9.72 2.62
CA GLU A 159 -13.45 -10.35 3.80
C GLU A 159 -12.39 -10.74 4.83
N ASN A 160 -11.27 -11.33 4.39
CA ASN A 160 -10.16 -11.65 5.27
C ASN A 160 -9.56 -10.40 5.93
N LYS A 161 -9.46 -9.28 5.18
CA LYS A 161 -9.06 -7.99 5.75
C LYS A 161 -10.05 -7.47 6.80
N ILE A 162 -11.36 -7.54 6.53
CA ILE A 162 -12.39 -7.13 7.49
C ILE A 162 -12.30 -7.96 8.77
N LYS A 163 -12.15 -9.30 8.64
CA LYS A 163 -12.01 -10.22 9.77
C LYS A 163 -10.78 -9.90 10.63
N SER A 164 -9.65 -9.60 9.99
CA SER A 164 -8.37 -9.29 10.66
C SER A 164 -8.29 -7.87 11.23
N ALA A 165 -9.03 -6.90 10.67
CA ALA A 165 -9.02 -5.51 11.11
C ALA A 165 -9.65 -5.29 12.50
N GLY A 166 -10.38 -6.28 13.03
CA GLY A 166 -10.93 -6.29 14.36
C GLY A 166 -12.46 -6.25 14.42
N LYS A 167 -12.99 -6.52 15.63
CA LYS A 167 -14.44 -6.71 15.85
C LYS A 167 -15.29 -5.54 15.35
N LYS A 168 -14.79 -4.30 15.48
CA LYS A 168 -15.54 -3.08 15.07
C LYS A 168 -15.84 -2.99 13.58
N TYR A 169 -15.14 -3.76 12.73
CA TYR A 169 -15.36 -3.76 11.28
C TYR A 169 -16.18 -4.95 10.79
N ARG A 170 -16.44 -5.96 11.63
CA ARG A 170 -17.12 -7.21 11.20
C ARG A 170 -18.52 -6.98 10.65
N TYR A 171 -19.19 -5.90 11.02
CA TYR A 171 -20.50 -5.55 10.47
C TYR A 171 -20.45 -5.29 8.95
N LEU A 172 -19.26 -4.98 8.39
CA LEU A 172 -19.07 -4.76 6.95
C LEU A 172 -19.21 -6.05 6.13
N LEU A 173 -19.00 -7.22 6.74
CA LEU A 173 -19.13 -8.52 6.05
C LEU A 173 -20.50 -8.71 5.40
N ARG A 174 -21.57 -8.18 5.98
CA ARG A 174 -22.93 -8.27 5.41
C ARG A 174 -23.13 -7.52 4.10
N TYR A 175 -22.19 -6.65 3.73
CA TYR A 175 -22.25 -5.83 2.51
C TYR A 175 -21.30 -6.32 1.41
N THR A 176 -20.51 -7.36 1.67
CA THR A 176 -19.50 -7.83 0.69
C THR A 176 -20.16 -8.46 -0.53
N ASP A 177 -21.37 -9.03 -0.39
CA ASP A 177 -22.12 -9.61 -1.51
C ASP A 177 -22.65 -8.55 -2.48
N ASP A 178 -22.97 -7.37 -1.99
CA ASP A 178 -23.48 -6.25 -2.78
C ASP A 178 -22.36 -5.37 -3.37
N LEU A 179 -21.09 -5.67 -3.05
CA LEU A 179 -19.97 -4.91 -3.59
C LEU A 179 -19.68 -5.35 -5.02
N ALA A 180 -19.82 -4.42 -5.94
CA ALA A 180 -19.37 -4.57 -7.32
C ALA A 180 -18.09 -3.76 -7.54
N ILE A 181 -17.08 -4.41 -8.12
CA ILE A 181 -15.87 -3.77 -8.63
C ILE A 181 -15.63 -4.28 -10.06
N VAL A 182 -15.69 -3.34 -11.00
CA VAL A 182 -15.67 -3.64 -12.43
C VAL A 182 -14.51 -2.90 -13.08
N PRO A 183 -13.57 -3.59 -13.73
CA PRO A 183 -12.51 -2.94 -14.48
C PRO A 183 -13.10 -2.17 -15.69
N ILE A 184 -12.65 -0.93 -15.86
CA ILE A 184 -12.88 -0.14 -17.10
C ILE A 184 -11.77 -0.47 -18.08
N ASN A 185 -10.55 -0.46 -17.56
CA ASN A 185 -9.35 -0.91 -18.25
C ASN A 185 -8.45 -1.56 -17.21
N GLU A 186 -7.73 -2.59 -17.60
CA GLU A 186 -6.75 -3.24 -16.75
C GLU A 186 -5.50 -3.60 -17.55
N GLY A 187 -4.36 -3.56 -16.88
CA GLY A 187 -3.07 -3.99 -17.42
C GLY A 187 -2.36 -4.89 -16.44
N THR A 188 -1.62 -5.87 -16.96
CA THR A 188 -0.77 -6.76 -16.18
C THR A 188 0.66 -6.23 -16.18
N HIS A 189 1.28 -6.18 -15.02
CA HIS A 189 2.68 -5.82 -14.84
C HIS A 189 3.37 -6.89 -13.99
N TRP A 190 4.67 -7.03 -14.20
CA TRP A 190 5.50 -7.93 -13.40
C TRP A 190 6.31 -7.13 -12.40
N ASN A 191 6.06 -7.33 -11.12
CA ASN A 191 6.77 -6.67 -10.04
C ASN A 191 7.62 -7.67 -9.27
N SER A 192 8.72 -7.18 -8.70
CA SER A 192 9.52 -7.96 -7.75
C SER A 192 8.91 -7.86 -6.36
N LEU A 193 8.78 -8.99 -5.68
CA LEU A 193 8.35 -9.09 -4.29
C LEU A 193 9.22 -10.14 -3.59
N TYR A 194 10.07 -9.68 -2.66
CA TYR A 194 11.00 -10.54 -1.91
C TYR A 194 11.83 -11.48 -2.81
N GLY A 195 12.34 -10.95 -3.93
CA GLY A 195 13.16 -11.69 -4.90
C GLY A 195 12.37 -12.53 -5.91
N PHE A 196 11.05 -12.59 -5.81
CA PHE A 196 10.19 -13.30 -6.77
C PHE A 196 9.49 -12.32 -7.70
N LYS A 197 9.41 -12.67 -8.99
CA LYS A 197 8.57 -11.96 -9.95
C LYS A 197 7.12 -12.44 -9.82
N ILE A 198 6.21 -11.52 -9.55
CA ILE A 198 4.78 -11.79 -9.45
C ILE A 198 4.01 -10.91 -10.43
N PRO A 199 2.94 -11.42 -11.04
CA PRO A 199 2.03 -10.59 -11.82
C PRO A 199 1.22 -9.69 -10.88
N THR A 200 0.98 -8.48 -11.34
CA THR A 200 0.19 -7.46 -10.62
C THR A 200 -0.72 -6.74 -11.59
N ILE A 201 -1.79 -6.16 -11.09
CA ILE A 201 -2.86 -5.57 -11.89
C ILE A 201 -2.90 -4.07 -11.66
N SER A 202 -2.86 -3.30 -12.74
CA SER A 202 -3.12 -1.85 -12.72
C SER A 202 -4.39 -1.52 -13.50
N GLY A 203 -4.94 -0.33 -13.29
CA GLY A 203 -6.04 0.13 -14.12
C GLY A 203 -7.02 1.07 -13.44
N GLU A 204 -8.16 1.23 -14.07
CA GLU A 204 -9.31 1.98 -13.56
C GLU A 204 -10.50 1.06 -13.35
N PHE A 205 -11.22 1.30 -12.27
CA PHE A 205 -12.34 0.46 -11.85
C PHE A 205 -13.51 1.36 -11.42
N ILE A 206 -14.74 0.90 -11.74
CA ILE A 206 -15.96 1.38 -11.08
C ILE A 206 -16.19 0.53 -9.85
N VAL A 207 -16.41 1.17 -8.73
CA VAL A 207 -16.76 0.52 -7.46
C VAL A 207 -18.13 1.01 -7.03
N VAL A 208 -19.02 0.06 -6.75
CA VAL A 208 -20.38 0.31 -6.25
C VAL A 208 -20.63 -0.57 -5.04
N GLY A 209 -21.09 -0.01 -3.93
CA GLY A 209 -21.37 -0.79 -2.73
C GLY A 209 -21.73 0.08 -1.54
N ASN A 210 -21.85 -0.54 -0.38
CA ASN A 210 -22.08 0.21 0.86
C ASN A 210 -20.95 1.22 1.10
N LYS A 211 -21.29 2.46 1.45
CA LYS A 211 -20.34 3.58 1.63
C LYS A 211 -19.22 3.25 2.61
N ASP A 212 -19.54 2.62 3.74
CA ASP A 212 -18.53 2.30 4.75
C ASP A 212 -17.58 1.20 4.27
N LEU A 213 -18.10 0.21 3.53
CA LEU A 213 -17.29 -0.85 2.93
C LEU A 213 -16.36 -0.30 1.85
N VAL A 214 -16.84 0.63 1.00
CA VAL A 214 -16.01 1.28 -0.02
C VAL A 214 -14.89 2.10 0.63
N ASN A 215 -15.19 2.86 1.69
CA ASN A 215 -14.17 3.61 2.44
C ASN A 215 -13.17 2.67 3.14
N PHE A 216 -13.64 1.58 3.76
CA PHE A 216 -12.77 0.57 4.36
C PHE A 216 -11.81 -0.02 3.34
N MET A 217 -12.31 -0.42 2.17
CA MET A 217 -11.50 -0.98 1.07
C MET A 217 -10.39 -0.02 0.64
N LEU A 218 -10.71 1.27 0.49
CA LEU A 218 -9.72 2.28 0.10
C LEU A 218 -8.66 2.50 1.19
N ASP A 219 -9.07 2.53 2.46
CA ASP A 219 -8.18 2.81 3.59
C ASP A 219 -7.29 1.60 3.92
N ALA A 220 -7.81 0.38 3.81
CA ALA A 220 -7.06 -0.87 4.02
C ALA A 220 -6.24 -1.31 2.80
N GLY A 221 -6.50 -0.71 1.63
CA GLY A 221 -5.91 -1.07 0.34
C GLY A 221 -6.62 -2.22 -0.38
N ILE A 222 -6.49 -2.24 -1.70
CA ILE A 222 -7.17 -3.16 -2.61
C ILE A 222 -6.30 -4.40 -2.84
N GLY A 223 -6.87 -5.59 -2.65
CA GLY A 223 -6.17 -6.87 -2.86
C GLY A 223 -5.27 -7.27 -1.69
N GLN A 224 -4.24 -8.04 -1.97
CA GLN A 224 -3.29 -8.59 -1.02
C GLN A 224 -1.97 -7.80 -1.04
N GLU A 225 -1.02 -8.15 -0.16
CA GLU A 225 0.34 -7.59 -0.06
C GLU A 225 0.36 -6.04 0.08
N THR A 226 -0.70 -5.46 0.66
CA THR A 226 -0.81 -3.99 0.76
C THR A 226 0.24 -3.37 1.67
N GLY A 227 0.68 -4.10 2.70
CA GLY A 227 1.81 -3.72 3.53
C GLY A 227 3.15 -3.71 2.80
N SER A 228 3.24 -4.35 1.64
CA SER A 228 4.44 -4.42 0.80
C SER A 228 4.44 -3.43 -0.36
N GLY A 229 3.56 -2.41 -0.34
CA GLY A 229 3.54 -1.33 -1.34
C GLY A 229 2.56 -1.53 -2.48
N PHE A 230 1.56 -2.38 -2.30
CA PHE A 230 0.54 -2.65 -3.30
C PHE A 230 -0.84 -2.14 -2.86
N GLY A 231 -1.77 -2.06 -3.82
CA GLY A 231 -3.18 -1.84 -3.57
C GLY A 231 -3.59 -0.42 -3.17
N LEU A 232 -2.74 0.58 -3.29
CA LEU A 232 -3.14 1.97 -3.12
C LEU A 232 -3.87 2.45 -4.38
N ALA A 233 -5.06 3.02 -4.20
CA ALA A 233 -5.83 3.63 -5.28
C ALA A 233 -6.23 5.07 -4.94
N LYS A 234 -6.39 5.90 -5.97
CA LYS A 234 -6.97 7.23 -5.86
C LYS A 234 -8.36 7.27 -6.46
N VAL A 235 -9.24 8.05 -5.85
CA VAL A 235 -10.55 8.36 -6.41
C VAL A 235 -10.38 9.36 -7.55
N VAL A 236 -10.90 9.02 -8.72
CA VAL A 236 -10.87 9.86 -9.92
C VAL A 236 -12.19 10.61 -10.06
N GLN A 237 -13.29 9.96 -9.68
CA GLN A 237 -14.63 10.51 -9.78
C GLN A 237 -15.52 9.89 -8.70
N GLN A 238 -16.43 10.69 -8.18
CA GLN A 238 -17.56 10.22 -7.36
C GLN A 238 -18.83 10.46 -8.17
N PHE A 239 -19.79 9.54 -8.02
CA PHE A 239 -21.10 9.65 -8.68
C PHE A 239 -22.15 9.87 -7.59
N ASP A 240 -23.08 10.73 -7.87
CA ASP A 240 -24.25 11.02 -7.01
C ASP A 240 -25.29 9.90 -7.11
#